data_dc2413409794f8d2be84a7df86f203b2
#
_entry.id   dc2413409794f8d2be84a7df86f203b2
#
_cell.length_a   1.000
_cell.length_b   1.000
_cell.length_c   1.000
_cell.angle_alpha   90.00
_cell.angle_beta   90.00
_cell.angle_gamma   90.00
#
_symmetry.space_group_name_H-M   'P 1'
#
loop_
_entity.id
_entity.type
_entity.pdbx_description
1 polymer ?
#
loop_
_entity_poly.entity_id
_entity_poly.type
_entity_poly.pdbx_seq_one_letter_code
_entity_poly.pdbx_strand_id
1 'polypeptide(L)'
;GDPPVHLVALKLDGEVPMVAVAYGDADHADNVTWEVPGMLNDAHRGLPGWDTASKNLYAEQEQVLDLSGRAHETTAVIAFLEYDTPDPVTVLLPDAAREGATRLTAELDGTRAVRGSVAPLPNLGVLAHSYGTTTASIALLHTAEDVQSFTMIGSAGLDASSVHDLSDLHVARGADGAAQVYTSIASADGLAPFGSNASQRLQPNPTAAARTELVIEGAQSFSSEGRGNLTGTAGHSIIREDGQGYLDRGTQALRNVAALSVGSSGEVSGELQ
;
A
#
# COMPACT_ATOMS: atom_id res chain seq x y z
N GLY A 1 14.31 18.29 -0.84
CA GLY A 1 15.51 17.44 -0.65
C GLY A 1 15.11 16.01 -0.33
N ASP A 2 16.06 15.08 -0.21
CA ASP A 2 15.73 13.73 0.24
C ASP A 2 15.23 13.78 1.70
N PRO A 3 14.21 12.96 2.05
CA PRO A 3 13.72 12.88 3.41
C PRO A 3 14.77 12.30 4.36
N PRO A 4 14.73 12.61 5.66
CA PRO A 4 15.51 11.90 6.65
C PRO A 4 15.11 10.41 6.63
N VAL A 5 16.09 9.52 6.84
CA VAL A 5 15.87 8.07 6.81
C VAL A 5 16.17 7.50 8.20
N HIS A 6 15.22 6.72 8.73
CA HIS A 6 15.29 6.12 10.05
C HIS A 6 15.05 4.62 9.99
N LEU A 7 15.81 3.86 10.77
CA LEU A 7 15.56 2.45 10.98
C LEU A 7 14.46 2.29 12.04
N VAL A 8 13.30 1.78 11.66
CA VAL A 8 12.17 1.53 12.55
C VAL A 8 12.30 0.18 13.24
N ALA A 9 12.56 -0.86 12.46
CA ALA A 9 12.75 -2.21 12.97
C ALA A 9 13.89 -2.93 12.26
N LEU A 10 14.59 -3.79 12.97
CA LEU A 10 15.63 -4.69 12.43
C LEU A 10 15.65 -6.00 13.20
N LYS A 11 15.46 -7.10 12.48
CA LYS A 11 15.51 -8.44 13.02
C LYS A 11 16.48 -9.30 12.19
N LEU A 12 17.50 -9.87 12.85
CA LEU A 12 18.61 -10.60 12.22
C LEU A 12 18.68 -12.07 12.68
N ASP A 13 17.76 -12.54 13.47
CA ASP A 13 17.75 -13.89 14.06
C ASP A 13 17.06 -14.95 13.19
N GLY A 14 16.55 -14.59 12.01
CA GLY A 14 15.97 -15.48 11.02
C GLY A 14 16.91 -15.79 9.86
N GLU A 15 16.46 -16.66 8.94
CA GLU A 15 17.18 -16.96 7.70
C GLU A 15 17.25 -15.75 6.76
N VAL A 16 16.20 -14.90 6.79
CA VAL A 16 16.12 -13.67 6.03
C VAL A 16 16.05 -12.49 7.00
N PRO A 17 16.93 -11.47 6.84
CA PRO A 17 16.79 -10.24 7.60
C PRO A 17 15.44 -9.58 7.38
N MET A 18 14.85 -9.02 8.43
CA MET A 18 13.60 -8.27 8.37
C MET A 18 13.87 -6.85 8.79
N VAL A 19 13.31 -5.90 8.05
CA VAL A 19 13.58 -4.48 8.27
C VAL A 19 12.36 -3.63 7.97
N ALA A 20 12.13 -2.60 8.79
CA ALA A 20 11.27 -1.47 8.45
C ALA A 20 12.09 -0.18 8.44
N VAL A 21 11.92 0.61 7.37
CA VAL A 21 12.67 1.85 7.15
C VAL A 21 11.69 2.99 6.91
N ALA A 22 11.78 4.04 7.72
CA ALA A 22 10.97 5.24 7.56
C ALA A 22 11.72 6.32 6.76
N TYR A 23 10.99 6.98 5.91
CA TYR A 23 11.37 8.17 5.14
C TYR A 23 10.50 9.32 5.65
N GLY A 24 11.09 10.25 6.35
CA GLY A 24 10.43 11.26 7.16
C GLY A 24 10.45 10.93 8.66
N ASP A 25 9.95 11.81 9.49
CA ASP A 25 9.86 11.64 10.96
C ASP A 25 8.54 10.95 11.33
N ALA A 26 8.52 9.62 11.36
CA ALA A 26 7.33 8.84 11.67
C ALA A 26 6.79 9.07 13.10
N ASP A 27 7.65 9.53 14.02
CA ASP A 27 7.24 9.80 15.39
C ASP A 27 6.43 11.09 15.54
N HIS A 28 6.53 12.03 14.59
CA HIS A 28 5.87 13.34 14.68
C HIS A 28 5.07 13.73 13.43
N ALA A 29 5.18 13.01 12.31
CA ALA A 29 4.47 13.34 11.08
C ALA A 29 2.94 13.33 11.27
N ASP A 30 2.24 14.25 10.63
CA ASP A 30 0.78 14.31 10.62
C ASP A 30 0.15 13.18 9.81
N ASN A 31 0.88 12.72 8.78
CA ASN A 31 0.48 11.61 7.91
C ASN A 31 1.57 10.53 7.92
N VAL A 32 1.19 9.28 8.16
CA VAL A 32 2.09 8.12 8.14
C VAL A 32 1.53 7.06 7.21
N THR A 33 2.33 6.57 6.27
CA THR A 33 1.93 5.52 5.33
C THR A 33 2.85 4.32 5.45
N TRP A 34 2.28 3.14 5.76
CA TRP A 34 2.99 1.86 5.70
C TRP A 34 2.86 1.25 4.32
N GLU A 35 4.00 0.94 3.69
CA GLU A 35 4.08 0.27 2.39
C GLU A 35 4.35 -1.21 2.57
N VAL A 36 3.45 -2.05 2.04
CA VAL A 36 3.51 -3.52 2.19
C VAL A 36 3.88 -4.16 0.85
N PRO A 37 5.10 -4.72 0.73
CA PRO A 37 5.61 -5.29 -0.50
C PRO A 37 4.96 -6.63 -0.84
N GLY A 38 5.04 -7.00 -2.13
CA GLY A 38 4.65 -8.31 -2.63
C GLY A 38 5.78 -9.33 -2.68
N MET A 39 5.58 -10.36 -3.50
CA MET A 39 6.51 -11.46 -3.75
C MET A 39 7.93 -10.97 -4.09
N LEU A 40 8.95 -11.72 -3.63
CA LEU A 40 10.39 -11.47 -3.90
C LEU A 40 10.92 -10.12 -3.41
N ASN A 41 10.28 -9.53 -2.41
CA ASN A 41 10.65 -8.23 -1.84
C ASN A 41 11.07 -8.32 -0.36
N ASP A 42 11.90 -9.30 -0.02
CA ASP A 42 12.59 -9.32 1.27
C ASP A 42 13.66 -8.21 1.38
N ALA A 43 14.26 -8.06 2.56
CA ALA A 43 15.24 -7.02 2.81
C ALA A 43 16.44 -7.04 1.86
N HIS A 44 16.85 -8.20 1.34
CA HIS A 44 17.98 -8.29 0.40
C HIS A 44 17.61 -7.88 -1.02
N ARG A 45 16.45 -8.31 -1.50
CA ARG A 45 16.03 -8.16 -2.89
C ARG A 45 15.18 -6.90 -3.10
N GLY A 46 14.30 -6.60 -2.15
CA GLY A 46 13.30 -5.55 -2.26
C GLY A 46 13.78 -4.16 -1.86
N LEU A 47 14.71 -4.06 -0.89
CA LEU A 47 15.07 -2.78 -0.29
C LEU A 47 15.47 -1.68 -1.29
N PRO A 48 16.29 -1.92 -2.34
CA PRO A 48 16.65 -0.85 -3.27
C PRO A 48 15.45 -0.29 -4.06
N GLY A 49 14.50 -1.15 -4.45
CA GLY A 49 13.27 -0.74 -5.14
C GLY A 49 12.34 0.03 -4.21
N TRP A 50 12.16 -0.46 -2.99
CA TRP A 50 11.30 0.18 -2.00
C TRP A 50 11.92 1.48 -1.44
N ASP A 51 13.25 1.59 -1.31
CA ASP A 51 13.94 2.86 -1.01
C ASP A 51 13.57 3.96 -2.03
N THR A 52 13.59 3.60 -3.31
CA THR A 52 13.22 4.53 -4.38
C THR A 52 11.71 4.86 -4.34
N ALA A 53 10.87 3.84 -4.19
CA ALA A 53 9.41 4.00 -4.14
C ALA A 53 8.97 4.86 -2.96
N SER A 54 9.50 4.59 -1.77
CA SER A 54 9.17 5.36 -0.56
C SER A 54 9.59 6.83 -0.65
N LYS A 55 10.77 7.11 -1.22
CA LYS A 55 11.22 8.49 -1.48
C LYS A 55 10.33 9.20 -2.51
N ASN A 56 9.89 8.47 -3.53
CA ASN A 56 8.97 9.02 -4.53
C ASN A 56 7.60 9.31 -3.91
N LEU A 57 7.06 8.38 -3.11
CA LEU A 57 5.78 8.56 -2.44
C LEU A 57 5.84 9.71 -1.42
N TYR A 58 6.89 9.78 -0.62
CA TYR A 58 7.11 10.90 0.30
C TYR A 58 7.06 12.25 -0.42
N ALA A 59 7.85 12.40 -1.50
CA ALA A 59 7.91 13.64 -2.25
C ALA A 59 6.58 13.99 -2.93
N GLU A 60 5.83 12.99 -3.40
CA GLU A 60 4.53 13.20 -4.02
C GLU A 60 3.45 13.55 -2.99
N GLN A 61 3.52 12.98 -1.78
CA GLN A 61 2.64 13.37 -0.66
C GLN A 61 2.86 14.82 -0.26
N GLU A 62 4.12 15.29 -0.17
CA GLU A 62 4.42 16.71 0.07
C GLU A 62 3.78 17.63 -0.99
N GLN A 63 3.87 17.24 -2.28
CA GLN A 63 3.24 18.02 -3.36
C GLN A 63 1.71 18.02 -3.26
N VAL A 64 1.10 16.89 -2.94
CA VAL A 64 -0.36 16.78 -2.75
C VAL A 64 -0.83 17.62 -1.59
N LEU A 65 -0.11 17.60 -0.46
CA LEU A 65 -0.42 18.42 0.70
C LEU A 65 -0.34 19.93 0.37
N ASP A 66 0.67 20.34 -0.40
CA ASP A 66 0.80 21.73 -0.88
C ASP A 66 -0.40 22.13 -1.78
N LEU A 67 -0.73 21.30 -2.76
CA LEU A 67 -1.86 21.54 -3.66
C LEU A 67 -3.21 21.59 -2.93
N SER A 68 -3.38 20.80 -1.87
CA SER A 68 -4.57 20.79 -1.02
C SER A 68 -4.62 21.96 -0.02
N GLY A 69 -3.64 22.87 -0.02
CA GLY A 69 -3.53 23.95 0.96
C GLY A 69 -3.11 23.47 2.36
N ARG A 70 -2.55 22.28 2.47
CA ARG A 70 -2.10 21.62 3.70
C ARG A 70 -0.56 21.56 3.80
N ALA A 71 0.16 22.47 3.17
CA ALA A 71 1.64 22.53 3.15
C ALA A 71 2.30 22.63 4.55
N HIS A 72 1.52 22.87 5.59
CA HIS A 72 1.98 22.86 6.98
C HIS A 72 2.01 21.47 7.60
N GLU A 73 1.37 20.50 7.00
CA GLU A 73 1.37 19.13 7.46
C GLU A 73 2.59 18.37 6.96
N THR A 74 3.06 17.46 7.78
CA THR A 74 4.22 16.62 7.53
C THR A 74 3.82 15.20 7.18
N THR A 75 4.70 14.50 6.47
CA THR A 75 4.46 13.11 6.09
C THR A 75 5.65 12.22 6.41
N ALA A 76 5.39 10.94 6.61
CA ALA A 76 6.39 9.88 6.67
C ALA A 76 5.87 8.64 5.94
N VAL A 77 6.78 7.93 5.27
CA VAL A 77 6.49 6.70 4.54
C VAL A 77 7.37 5.59 5.12
N ILE A 78 6.81 4.44 5.45
CA ILE A 78 7.53 3.31 6.07
C ILE A 78 7.48 2.11 5.15
N ALA A 79 8.62 1.70 4.63
CA ALA A 79 8.77 0.45 3.88
C ALA A 79 8.82 -0.74 4.85
N PHE A 80 7.80 -1.61 4.78
CA PHE A 80 7.65 -2.79 5.63
C PHE A 80 8.22 -4.03 4.93
N LEU A 81 9.49 -4.36 5.19
CA LEU A 81 10.13 -5.58 4.69
C LEU A 81 10.36 -6.58 5.85
N GLU A 82 9.33 -6.77 6.68
CA GLU A 82 9.42 -7.56 7.91
C GLU A 82 8.77 -8.94 7.81
N TYR A 83 8.65 -9.50 6.62
CA TYR A 83 8.23 -10.89 6.47
C TYR A 83 8.98 -11.56 5.33
N ASP A 84 9.08 -12.88 5.40
CA ASP A 84 9.64 -13.68 4.32
C ASP A 84 8.63 -13.74 3.18
N THR A 85 8.85 -12.87 2.20
CA THR A 85 7.94 -12.75 1.05
C THR A 85 8.02 -13.99 0.18
N PRO A 86 6.87 -14.51 -0.31
CA PRO A 86 6.86 -15.76 -1.05
C PRO A 86 7.66 -15.68 -2.34
N ASP A 87 8.09 -16.83 -2.81
CA ASP A 87 8.62 -17.04 -4.13
C ASP A 87 7.51 -17.43 -5.15
N PRO A 88 7.83 -17.60 -6.47
CA PRO A 88 6.83 -17.95 -7.47
C PRO A 88 6.11 -19.29 -7.24
N VAL A 89 6.62 -20.17 -6.37
CA VAL A 89 5.98 -21.46 -6.05
C VAL A 89 5.02 -21.30 -4.88
N THR A 90 5.47 -20.60 -3.83
CA THR A 90 4.73 -20.44 -2.57
C THR A 90 3.76 -19.26 -2.59
N VAL A 91 3.85 -18.36 -3.58
CA VAL A 91 2.95 -17.19 -3.72
C VAL A 91 1.47 -17.53 -3.84
N LEU A 92 1.14 -18.74 -4.26
CA LEU A 92 -0.24 -19.22 -4.34
C LEU A 92 -0.83 -19.56 -2.96
N LEU A 93 0.01 -19.76 -1.94
CA LEU A 93 -0.39 -20.10 -0.58
C LEU A 93 -0.52 -18.84 0.29
N PRO A 94 -1.40 -18.82 1.30
CA PRO A 94 -1.59 -17.66 2.17
C PRO A 94 -0.64 -17.63 3.39
N ASP A 95 0.21 -18.63 3.60
CA ASP A 95 0.97 -18.78 4.85
C ASP A 95 1.92 -17.61 5.11
N ALA A 96 2.70 -17.20 4.11
CA ALA A 96 3.58 -16.04 4.21
C ALA A 96 2.78 -14.73 4.48
N ALA A 97 1.58 -14.60 3.88
CA ALA A 97 0.70 -13.46 4.13
C ALA A 97 0.21 -13.42 5.58
N ARG A 98 -0.13 -14.56 6.18
CA ARG A 98 -0.59 -14.65 7.57
C ARG A 98 0.53 -14.33 8.55
N GLU A 99 1.74 -14.80 8.27
CA GLU A 99 2.92 -14.45 9.08
C GLU A 99 3.22 -12.95 8.99
N GLY A 100 3.29 -12.41 7.78
CA GLY A 100 3.48 -10.97 7.54
C GLY A 100 2.38 -10.12 8.17
N ALA A 101 1.12 -10.57 8.09
CA ALA A 101 -0.01 -9.89 8.71
C ALA A 101 0.12 -9.77 10.22
N THR A 102 0.56 -10.83 10.90
CA THR A 102 0.78 -10.78 12.36
C THR A 102 1.78 -9.69 12.76
N ARG A 103 2.85 -9.52 11.98
CA ARG A 103 3.86 -8.49 12.21
C ARG A 103 3.32 -7.10 11.87
N LEU A 104 2.69 -6.96 10.71
CA LEU A 104 2.12 -5.67 10.29
C LEU A 104 1.07 -5.17 11.28
N THR A 105 0.21 -6.05 11.81
CA THR A 105 -0.73 -5.70 12.88
C THR A 105 0.00 -5.12 14.08
N ALA A 106 1.08 -5.77 14.54
CA ALA A 106 1.85 -5.30 15.68
C ALA A 106 2.51 -3.92 15.42
N GLU A 107 3.00 -3.68 14.19
CA GLU A 107 3.59 -2.39 13.81
C GLU A 107 2.54 -1.27 13.72
N LEU A 108 1.37 -1.55 13.16
CA LEU A 108 0.27 -0.57 13.08
C LEU A 108 -0.23 -0.19 14.49
N ASP A 109 -0.45 -1.17 15.35
CA ASP A 109 -0.86 -0.94 16.74
C ASP A 109 0.26 -0.27 17.55
N GLY A 110 1.53 -0.64 17.30
CA GLY A 110 2.71 -0.02 17.89
C GLY A 110 2.85 1.46 17.51
N THR A 111 2.63 1.79 16.24
CA THR A 111 2.63 3.18 15.75
C THR A 111 1.62 4.02 16.54
N ARG A 112 0.42 3.53 16.73
CA ARG A 112 -0.63 4.22 17.50
C ARG A 112 -0.28 4.36 18.98
N ALA A 113 0.24 3.30 19.59
CA ALA A 113 0.62 3.29 20.99
C ALA A 113 1.72 4.30 21.31
N VAL A 114 2.76 4.37 20.46
CA VAL A 114 3.85 5.35 20.60
C VAL A 114 3.31 6.76 20.37
N ARG A 115 2.59 7.00 19.28
CA ARG A 115 2.05 8.32 18.93
C ARG A 115 1.08 8.83 19.99
N GLY A 116 0.18 8.02 20.49
CA GLY A 116 -0.76 8.41 21.55
C GLY A 116 -0.07 8.85 22.84
N SER A 117 1.21 8.52 23.03
CA SER A 117 1.99 8.92 24.20
C SER A 117 2.83 10.19 23.99
N VAL A 118 3.20 10.54 22.76
CA VAL A 118 4.17 11.64 22.45
C VAL A 118 3.61 12.72 21.54
N ALA A 119 2.63 12.42 20.70
CA ALA A 119 2.04 13.34 19.71
C ALA A 119 0.59 12.97 19.41
N PRO A 120 -0.19 13.80 18.69
CA PRO A 120 -1.48 13.41 18.15
C PRO A 120 -1.37 12.19 17.23
N LEU A 121 -2.44 11.38 17.17
CA LEU A 121 -2.49 10.26 16.24
C LEU A 121 -2.40 10.76 14.79
N PRO A 122 -1.59 10.10 13.94
CA PRO A 122 -1.46 10.50 12.55
C PRO A 122 -2.69 10.08 11.73
N ASN A 123 -2.85 10.68 10.56
CA ASN A 123 -3.58 10.05 9.47
C ASN A 123 -2.76 8.83 9.02
N LEU A 124 -3.21 7.62 9.40
CA LEU A 124 -2.48 6.38 9.18
C LEU A 124 -3.00 5.66 7.94
N GLY A 125 -2.22 5.61 6.88
CA GLY A 125 -2.54 4.90 5.64
C GLY A 125 -1.77 3.58 5.50
N VAL A 126 -2.35 2.64 4.78
CA VAL A 126 -1.67 1.40 4.34
C VAL A 126 -1.71 1.33 2.82
N LEU A 127 -0.55 1.28 2.20
CA LEU A 127 -0.36 1.02 0.77
C LEU A 127 0.16 -0.40 0.60
N ALA A 128 -0.50 -1.21 -0.21
CA ALA A 128 -0.04 -2.57 -0.47
C ALA A 128 0.09 -2.83 -1.98
N HIS A 129 1.15 -3.55 -2.35
CA HIS A 129 1.41 -3.94 -3.72
C HIS A 129 1.40 -5.45 -3.88
N SER A 130 0.76 -5.94 -4.96
CA SER A 130 0.82 -7.34 -5.33
C SER A 130 0.35 -8.28 -4.20
N TYR A 131 1.14 -9.29 -3.84
CA TYR A 131 0.88 -10.19 -2.71
C TYR A 131 0.78 -9.46 -1.36
N GLY A 132 1.40 -8.30 -1.23
CA GLY A 132 1.25 -7.43 -0.05
C GLY A 132 -0.20 -7.06 0.24
N THR A 133 -1.08 -7.04 -0.78
CA THR A 133 -2.52 -6.78 -0.58
C THR A 133 -3.20 -7.91 0.20
N THR A 134 -2.79 -9.16 -0.03
CA THR A 134 -3.23 -10.31 0.78
C THR A 134 -2.74 -10.18 2.22
N THR A 135 -1.47 -9.81 2.42
CA THR A 135 -0.88 -9.61 3.75
C THR A 135 -1.56 -8.49 4.52
N ALA A 136 -1.69 -7.31 3.89
CA ALA A 136 -2.28 -6.14 4.52
C ALA A 136 -3.76 -6.33 4.86
N SER A 137 -4.55 -6.95 3.98
CA SER A 137 -5.96 -7.20 4.27
C SER A 137 -6.17 -8.13 5.47
N ILE A 138 -5.33 -9.15 5.62
CA ILE A 138 -5.38 -10.02 6.81
C ILE A 138 -4.96 -9.24 8.07
N ALA A 139 -3.93 -8.39 7.98
CA ALA A 139 -3.53 -7.55 9.12
C ALA A 139 -4.67 -6.63 9.58
N LEU A 140 -5.34 -5.99 8.63
CA LEU A 140 -6.44 -5.05 8.91
C LEU A 140 -7.71 -5.71 9.46
N LEU A 141 -7.83 -7.04 9.48
CA LEU A 141 -8.85 -7.74 10.25
C LEU A 141 -8.55 -7.78 11.76
N HIS A 142 -7.30 -7.51 12.16
CA HIS A 142 -6.82 -7.77 13.51
C HIS A 142 -6.23 -6.56 14.22
N THR A 143 -6.07 -5.42 13.54
CA THR A 143 -5.63 -4.16 14.19
C THR A 143 -6.64 -3.72 15.25
N ALA A 144 -6.15 -3.09 16.31
CA ALA A 144 -6.99 -2.64 17.42
C ALA A 144 -7.93 -1.48 17.01
N GLU A 145 -7.55 -0.69 16.03
CA GLU A 145 -8.31 0.48 15.56
C GLU A 145 -8.22 0.64 14.04
N ASP A 146 -9.13 1.42 13.47
CA ASP A 146 -9.18 1.68 12.04
C ASP A 146 -7.97 2.49 11.54
N VAL A 147 -7.37 2.07 10.42
CA VAL A 147 -6.50 2.95 9.61
C VAL A 147 -7.37 3.90 8.78
N GLN A 148 -6.85 5.07 8.39
CA GLN A 148 -7.63 6.04 7.63
C GLN A 148 -7.83 5.65 6.18
N SER A 149 -6.88 4.92 5.58
CA SER A 149 -7.03 4.44 4.20
C SER A 149 -6.29 3.13 3.96
N PHE A 150 -6.84 2.29 3.10
CA PHE A 150 -6.18 1.11 2.56
C PHE A 150 -6.16 1.19 1.03
N THR A 151 -4.97 1.34 0.46
CA THR A 151 -4.78 1.49 -0.99
C THR A 151 -4.04 0.27 -1.56
N MET A 152 -4.59 -0.32 -2.59
CA MET A 152 -4.06 -1.50 -3.26
C MET A 152 -3.65 -1.18 -4.69
N ILE A 153 -2.43 -1.48 -5.09
CA ILE A 153 -1.92 -1.37 -6.46
C ILE A 153 -1.44 -2.73 -6.96
N GLY A 154 -1.79 -3.08 -8.18
CA GLY A 154 -1.43 -4.38 -8.77
C GLY A 154 -1.83 -5.56 -7.88
N SER A 155 -3.02 -5.55 -7.28
CA SER A 155 -3.45 -6.51 -6.28
C SER A 155 -3.41 -7.96 -6.79
N ALA A 156 -2.75 -8.85 -6.04
CA ALA A 156 -2.80 -10.29 -6.26
C ALA A 156 -4.05 -10.94 -5.63
N GLY A 157 -4.99 -10.13 -5.14
CA GLY A 157 -6.24 -10.57 -4.52
C GLY A 157 -6.13 -10.76 -3.01
N LEU A 158 -7.29 -10.87 -2.37
CA LEU A 158 -7.47 -11.07 -0.94
C LEU A 158 -7.76 -12.54 -0.64
N ASP A 159 -7.25 -13.06 0.48
CA ASP A 159 -7.48 -14.46 0.89
C ASP A 159 -8.96 -14.68 1.23
N ALA A 160 -9.68 -15.40 0.38
CA ALA A 160 -11.11 -15.70 0.55
C ALA A 160 -11.43 -16.52 1.81
N SER A 161 -10.44 -17.16 2.42
CA SER A 161 -10.64 -17.88 3.68
C SER A 161 -10.56 -16.97 4.91
N SER A 162 -10.03 -15.77 4.75
CA SER A 162 -9.84 -14.79 5.84
C SER A 162 -10.73 -13.57 5.67
N VAL A 163 -10.82 -13.00 4.48
CA VAL A 163 -11.58 -11.77 4.18
C VAL A 163 -12.88 -12.15 3.47
N HIS A 164 -14.02 -11.87 4.07
CA HIS A 164 -15.34 -12.18 3.50
C HIS A 164 -16.09 -10.93 3.04
N ASP A 165 -15.83 -9.80 3.69
CA ASP A 165 -16.40 -8.49 3.36
C ASP A 165 -15.35 -7.41 3.64
N LEU A 166 -15.23 -6.39 2.78
CA LEU A 166 -14.30 -5.28 3.02
C LEU A 166 -14.71 -4.41 4.22
N SER A 167 -15.98 -4.49 4.64
CA SER A 167 -16.45 -3.83 5.86
C SER A 167 -15.94 -4.47 7.15
N ASP A 168 -15.37 -5.68 7.09
CA ASP A 168 -14.73 -6.35 8.23
C ASP A 168 -13.33 -5.81 8.51
N LEU A 169 -12.73 -5.12 7.52
CA LEU A 169 -11.43 -4.50 7.68
C LEU A 169 -11.52 -3.27 8.58
N HIS A 170 -10.56 -3.13 9.48
CA HIS A 170 -10.39 -1.93 10.30
C HIS A 170 -9.87 -0.76 9.47
N VAL A 171 -10.76 -0.20 8.62
CA VAL A 171 -10.52 0.97 7.76
C VAL A 171 -11.63 1.97 7.98
N ALA A 172 -11.25 3.23 8.17
CA ALA A 172 -12.18 4.34 8.38
C ALA A 172 -13.18 4.46 7.23
N ARG A 173 -14.36 5.00 7.53
CA ARG A 173 -15.41 5.27 6.55
C ARG A 173 -15.43 6.74 6.19
N GLY A 174 -15.65 7.02 4.90
CA GLY A 174 -15.89 8.36 4.40
C GLY A 174 -17.22 8.94 4.88
N ALA A 175 -17.46 10.19 4.57
CA ALA A 175 -18.71 10.88 4.90
C ALA A 175 -19.96 10.25 4.26
N ASP A 176 -19.77 9.52 3.17
CA ASP A 176 -20.80 8.74 2.46
C ASP A 176 -21.05 7.34 3.10
N GLY A 177 -20.28 6.99 4.13
CA GLY A 177 -20.32 5.69 4.81
C GLY A 177 -19.55 4.57 4.13
N ALA A 178 -18.95 4.80 2.95
CA ALA A 178 -18.10 3.82 2.27
C ALA A 178 -16.75 3.67 2.99
N ALA A 179 -16.23 2.44 3.07
CA ALA A 179 -14.87 2.23 3.58
C ALA A 179 -13.85 2.91 2.67
N GLN A 180 -12.84 3.53 3.26
CA GLN A 180 -11.75 4.18 2.49
C GLN A 180 -10.74 3.12 1.99
N VAL A 181 -11.26 2.18 1.23
CA VAL A 181 -10.52 1.10 0.58
C VAL A 181 -10.46 1.40 -0.92
N TYR A 182 -9.25 1.46 -1.46
CA TYR A 182 -8.97 1.88 -2.83
C TYR A 182 -8.18 0.81 -3.58
N THR A 183 -8.43 0.68 -4.89
CA THR A 183 -7.73 -0.31 -5.71
C THR A 183 -7.41 0.22 -7.10
N SER A 184 -6.27 -0.19 -7.65
CA SER A 184 -5.94 0.02 -9.06
C SER A 184 -5.11 -1.13 -9.61
N ILE A 185 -5.48 -1.57 -10.81
CA ILE A 185 -4.69 -2.49 -11.63
C ILE A 185 -4.55 -1.85 -13.00
N ALA A 186 -3.33 -1.54 -13.41
CA ALA A 186 -3.06 -0.99 -14.73
C ALA A 186 -3.43 -2.02 -15.83
N SER A 187 -3.96 -1.56 -16.96
CA SER A 187 -4.32 -2.43 -18.08
C SER A 187 -3.14 -3.23 -18.63
N ALA A 188 -1.93 -2.71 -18.48
CA ALA A 188 -0.67 -3.36 -18.85
C ALA A 188 -0.16 -4.36 -17.78
N ASP A 189 -0.78 -4.44 -16.61
CA ASP A 189 -0.43 -5.38 -15.55
C ASP A 189 -1.16 -6.71 -15.73
N GLY A 190 -0.53 -7.64 -16.45
CA GLY A 190 -1.08 -8.99 -16.62
C GLY A 190 -0.78 -9.95 -15.46
N LEU A 191 0.16 -9.60 -14.56
CA LEU A 191 0.58 -10.49 -13.48
C LEU A 191 -0.41 -10.49 -12.31
N ALA A 192 -0.96 -9.34 -11.95
CA ALA A 192 -1.93 -9.22 -10.86
C ALA A 192 -3.20 -10.07 -11.10
N PRO A 193 -3.91 -9.95 -12.24
CA PRO A 193 -5.06 -10.80 -12.53
C PRO A 193 -4.70 -12.28 -12.64
N PHE A 194 -3.53 -12.60 -13.22
CA PHE A 194 -3.07 -13.99 -13.29
C PHE A 194 -2.86 -14.57 -11.89
N GLY A 195 -2.19 -13.83 -11.00
CA GLY A 195 -1.90 -14.26 -9.63
C GLY A 195 -3.18 -14.50 -8.82
N SER A 196 -4.15 -13.61 -8.87
CA SER A 196 -5.42 -13.76 -8.14
C SER A 196 -6.25 -14.95 -8.66
N ASN A 197 -6.34 -15.12 -9.99
CA ASN A 197 -7.04 -16.25 -10.58
C ASN A 197 -6.36 -17.58 -10.23
N ALA A 198 -5.05 -17.68 -10.35
CA ALA A 198 -4.29 -18.90 -10.05
C ALA A 198 -4.39 -19.31 -8.57
N SER A 199 -4.44 -18.34 -7.66
CA SER A 199 -4.57 -18.56 -6.21
C SER A 199 -6.02 -18.57 -5.71
N GLN A 200 -7.01 -18.34 -6.59
CA GLN A 200 -8.43 -18.22 -6.26
C GLN A 200 -8.72 -17.17 -5.17
N ARG A 201 -8.00 -16.04 -5.21
CA ARG A 201 -8.20 -14.91 -4.32
C ARG A 201 -9.25 -13.94 -4.86
N LEU A 202 -9.93 -13.27 -3.94
CA LEU A 202 -10.94 -12.26 -4.26
C LEU A 202 -10.28 -10.99 -4.79
N GLN A 203 -10.69 -10.54 -5.97
CA GLN A 203 -10.27 -9.23 -6.49
C GLN A 203 -11.22 -8.13 -6.01
N PRO A 204 -10.70 -7.08 -5.33
CA PRO A 204 -11.52 -5.95 -4.99
C PRO A 204 -11.87 -5.14 -6.25
N ASN A 205 -13.16 -4.93 -6.48
CA ASN A 205 -13.73 -4.18 -7.60
C ASN A 205 -12.93 -4.34 -8.90
N PRO A 206 -13.05 -5.47 -9.62
CA PRO A 206 -12.18 -5.75 -10.75
C PRO A 206 -12.34 -4.66 -11.81
N THR A 207 -11.24 -4.03 -12.17
CA THR A 207 -11.20 -3.21 -13.39
C THR A 207 -11.43 -4.10 -14.61
N ALA A 208 -11.75 -3.51 -15.76
CA ALA A 208 -11.97 -4.26 -17.00
C ALA A 208 -10.79 -5.19 -17.38
N ALA A 209 -9.59 -4.92 -16.84
CA ALA A 209 -8.41 -5.76 -16.99
C ALA A 209 -8.43 -7.03 -16.14
N ALA A 210 -9.07 -7.01 -14.98
CA ALA A 210 -9.16 -8.15 -14.06
C ALA A 210 -10.40 -8.99 -14.38
N ARG A 211 -10.31 -9.84 -15.37
CA ARG A 211 -11.39 -10.82 -15.70
C ARG A 211 -11.33 -11.98 -14.72
N THR A 212 -11.90 -11.82 -13.55
CA THR A 212 -12.06 -12.88 -12.55
C THR A 212 -13.52 -13.00 -12.15
N GLU A 213 -13.96 -14.22 -11.83
CA GLU A 213 -15.29 -14.48 -11.26
C GLU A 213 -15.30 -14.27 -9.74
N LEU A 214 -14.10 -14.21 -9.12
CA LEU A 214 -13.93 -14.05 -7.69
C LEU A 214 -13.75 -12.55 -7.37
N VAL A 215 -14.83 -11.89 -7.02
CA VAL A 215 -14.90 -10.45 -6.76
C VAL A 215 -15.33 -10.21 -5.33
N ILE A 216 -14.77 -9.18 -4.71
CA ILE A 216 -15.25 -8.61 -3.45
C ILE A 216 -15.59 -7.14 -3.68
N GLU A 217 -16.81 -6.76 -3.33
CA GLU A 217 -17.33 -5.42 -3.52
C GLU A 217 -16.89 -4.49 -2.38
N GLY A 218 -16.99 -3.16 -2.59
CA GLY A 218 -16.81 -2.15 -1.54
C GLY A 218 -15.52 -1.34 -1.63
N ALA A 219 -14.57 -1.71 -2.53
CA ALA A 219 -13.43 -0.83 -2.82
C ALA A 219 -13.79 0.21 -3.87
N GLN A 220 -13.14 1.37 -3.83
CA GLN A 220 -13.22 2.38 -4.87
C GLN A 220 -12.04 2.23 -5.83
N SER A 221 -12.31 2.21 -7.13
CA SER A 221 -11.26 2.07 -8.15
C SER A 221 -10.70 3.43 -8.56
N PHE A 222 -9.41 3.52 -8.77
CA PHE A 222 -8.75 4.68 -9.37
C PHE A 222 -7.87 4.28 -10.57
N SER A 223 -7.63 5.24 -11.46
CA SER A 223 -6.88 4.98 -12.71
C SER A 223 -5.38 5.01 -12.50
N SER A 224 -4.67 4.11 -13.20
CA SER A 224 -3.22 4.09 -13.38
C SER A 224 -2.81 4.17 -14.87
N GLU A 225 -3.74 4.56 -15.77
CA GLU A 225 -3.55 4.51 -17.21
C GLU A 225 -2.83 5.74 -17.79
N GLY A 226 -2.62 6.78 -16.97
CA GLY A 226 -2.09 8.07 -17.39
C GLY A 226 -3.18 9.08 -17.73
N ARG A 227 -2.96 10.35 -17.36
CA ARG A 227 -3.88 11.45 -17.67
C ARG A 227 -3.15 12.78 -17.70
N GLY A 228 -3.36 13.56 -18.76
CA GLY A 228 -2.71 14.85 -18.92
C GLY A 228 -1.20 14.69 -19.11
N ASN A 229 -0.43 15.23 -18.19
CA ASN A 229 1.03 15.10 -18.13
C ASN A 229 1.54 13.92 -17.30
N LEU A 230 0.62 13.17 -16.67
CA LEU A 230 0.97 11.98 -15.91
C LEU A 230 1.02 10.75 -16.82
N THR A 231 2.07 9.96 -16.67
CA THR A 231 2.25 8.73 -17.46
C THR A 231 1.43 7.57 -16.89
N GLY A 232 1.11 6.59 -17.73
CA GLY A 232 0.48 5.34 -17.31
C GLY A 232 1.50 4.34 -16.79
N THR A 233 1.01 3.40 -15.99
CA THR A 233 1.80 2.27 -15.50
C THR A 233 1.91 1.20 -16.59
N ALA A 234 3.13 0.74 -16.89
CA ALA A 234 3.42 -0.17 -18.01
C ALA A 234 3.69 -1.63 -17.57
N GLY A 235 3.18 -2.07 -16.44
CA GLY A 235 3.32 -3.44 -15.96
C GLY A 235 3.15 -3.57 -14.46
N HIS A 236 3.67 -4.65 -13.87
CA HIS A 236 3.44 -5.00 -12.47
C HIS A 236 4.40 -4.35 -11.46
N SER A 237 5.56 -3.88 -11.91
CA SER A 237 6.62 -3.41 -11.00
C SER A 237 6.27 -2.05 -10.36
N ILE A 238 6.71 -1.85 -9.11
CA ILE A 238 6.60 -0.56 -8.43
C ILE A 238 7.53 0.50 -9.03
N ILE A 239 8.76 0.10 -9.36
CA ILE A 239 9.79 0.93 -10.01
C ILE A 239 10.28 0.22 -11.26
N ARG A 240 10.49 0.96 -12.36
CA ARG A 240 10.96 0.46 -13.66
C ARG A 240 12.03 1.38 -14.24
N GLU A 241 12.92 0.82 -15.03
CA GLU A 241 13.96 1.60 -15.72
C GLU A 241 13.40 2.63 -16.70
N ASP A 242 12.21 2.37 -17.28
CA ASP A 242 11.51 3.30 -18.18
C ASP A 242 10.67 4.37 -17.45
N GLY A 243 10.67 4.37 -16.11
CA GLY A 243 9.92 5.33 -15.30
C GLY A 243 8.41 5.14 -15.34
N GLN A 244 7.92 3.94 -15.64
CA GLN A 244 6.48 3.63 -15.73
C GLN A 244 6.03 2.50 -14.77
N GLY A 245 6.67 2.36 -13.64
CA GLY A 245 6.20 1.55 -12.52
C GLY A 245 5.07 2.26 -11.75
N TYR A 246 4.37 1.53 -10.89
CA TYR A 246 3.27 2.12 -10.11
C TYR A 246 3.71 3.32 -9.25
N LEU A 247 4.94 3.30 -8.73
CA LEU A 247 5.47 4.33 -7.82
C LEU A 247 6.65 5.12 -8.43
N ASP A 248 6.78 5.11 -9.76
CA ASP A 248 7.71 5.98 -10.46
C ASP A 248 7.19 7.42 -10.52
N ARG A 249 8.10 8.38 -10.43
CA ARG A 249 7.78 9.82 -10.49
C ARG A 249 7.06 10.17 -11.79
N GLY A 250 6.01 10.96 -11.66
CA GLY A 250 5.21 11.43 -12.79
C GLY A 250 4.19 10.41 -13.31
N THR A 251 3.99 9.27 -12.64
CA THR A 251 2.90 8.34 -12.97
C THR A 251 1.60 8.78 -12.32
N GLN A 252 0.48 8.46 -12.98
CA GLN A 252 -0.85 8.70 -12.41
C GLN A 252 -1.08 7.86 -11.17
N ALA A 253 -0.55 6.63 -11.13
CA ALA A 253 -0.66 5.76 -9.98
C ALA A 253 -0.03 6.38 -8.73
N LEU A 254 1.22 6.87 -8.81
CA LEU A 254 1.90 7.53 -7.69
C LEU A 254 1.11 8.74 -7.18
N ARG A 255 0.65 9.63 -8.09
CA ARG A 255 -0.16 10.79 -7.73
C ARG A 255 -1.41 10.39 -6.96
N ASN A 256 -2.14 9.39 -7.44
CA ASN A 256 -3.39 8.95 -6.83
C ASN A 256 -3.15 8.26 -5.48
N VAL A 257 -2.13 7.41 -5.40
CA VAL A 257 -1.72 6.78 -4.13
C VAL A 257 -1.35 7.84 -3.09
N ALA A 258 -0.55 8.85 -3.46
CA ALA A 258 -0.18 9.93 -2.55
C ALA A 258 -1.41 10.69 -2.05
N ALA A 259 -2.33 11.06 -2.95
CA ALA A 259 -3.56 11.77 -2.58
C ALA A 259 -4.43 10.98 -1.60
N LEU A 260 -4.61 9.68 -1.86
CA LEU A 260 -5.43 8.81 -1.03
C LEU A 260 -4.81 8.55 0.35
N SER A 261 -3.48 8.37 0.40
CA SER A 261 -2.78 8.06 1.65
C SER A 261 -2.72 9.25 2.63
N VAL A 262 -2.75 10.49 2.13
CA VAL A 262 -2.82 11.68 3.00
C VAL A 262 -4.24 12.24 3.17
N GLY A 263 -5.27 11.49 2.75
CA GLY A 263 -6.67 11.89 2.90
C GLY A 263 -7.09 13.08 2.03
N SER A 264 -6.42 13.30 0.89
CA SER A 264 -6.73 14.37 -0.08
C SER A 264 -7.39 13.79 -1.34
N SER A 265 -8.47 13.02 -1.18
CA SER A 265 -9.17 12.35 -2.29
C SER A 265 -9.63 13.30 -3.40
N GLY A 266 -9.81 14.60 -3.11
CA GLY A 266 -10.10 15.64 -4.10
C GLY A 266 -8.95 15.90 -5.09
N GLU A 267 -7.73 15.51 -4.77
CA GLU A 267 -6.53 15.65 -5.62
C GLU A 267 -6.26 14.41 -6.50
N VAL A 268 -7.12 13.41 -6.45
CA VAL A 268 -7.03 12.22 -7.31
C VAL A 268 -7.19 12.63 -8.78
N SER A 269 -6.23 12.22 -9.60
CA SER A 269 -6.24 12.46 -11.04
C SER A 269 -7.21 11.47 -11.72
N GLY A 270 -8.39 11.91 -12.06
CA GLY A 270 -9.48 11.08 -12.60
C GLY A 270 -10.63 10.96 -11.62
N GLU A 271 -11.52 10.04 -11.88
CA GLU A 271 -12.68 9.75 -11.04
C GLU A 271 -12.41 8.51 -10.18
N LEU A 272 -12.89 8.52 -8.94
CA LEU A 272 -13.05 7.32 -8.12
C LEU A 272 -14.35 6.63 -8.56
N GLN A 273 -14.31 5.31 -8.78
CA GLN A 273 -15.44 4.51 -9.27
C GLN A 273 -15.82 3.42 -8.28
#